data_06d5070c78b1df3c1150d387c2c3eaaf
#
_entry.id   06d5070c78b1df3c1150d387c2c3eaaf
#
_cell.length_a   1.000
_cell.length_b   1.000
_cell.length_c   1.000
_cell.angle_alpha   90.00
_cell.angle_beta   90.00
_cell.angle_gamma   90.00
#
_symmetry.space_group_name_H-M   'P 1'
#
loop_
_entity.id
_entity.type
_entity.pdbx_description
1 polymer ?
#
loop_
_entity_poly.entity_id
_entity_poly.type
_entity_poly.pdbx_seq_one_letter_code
_entity_poly.pdbx_strand_id
1 'polypeptide(L)'
;KVIDAPKDKIKFEIFNAGDNANQATKKQIVEKIQNYLPKINVQYSKNGSDPRNYKVNFDKVKNVLNFSSSYSIQDGIEEIIKYLQDENLETIRKNRNYYGNYFLKK
;
A
#
# COMPACT_ATOMS: atom_id res chain seq x y z
N LYS A 1 -8.76 16.83 4.55
CA LYS A 1 -10.01 16.47 5.28
C LYS A 1 -9.92 16.77 6.78
N VAL A 2 -8.89 16.28 7.50
CA VAL A 2 -8.77 16.55 8.95
C VAL A 2 -8.58 18.04 9.22
N ILE A 3 -7.68 18.71 8.49
CA ILE A 3 -7.37 20.14 8.65
C ILE A 3 -8.61 21.02 8.39
N ASP A 4 -9.45 20.60 7.44
CA ASP A 4 -10.64 21.34 7.01
C ASP A 4 -11.91 20.97 7.79
N ALA A 5 -11.82 19.98 8.68
CA ALA A 5 -12.97 19.50 9.43
C ALA A 5 -13.34 20.43 10.59
N PRO A 6 -14.63 20.54 10.96
CA PRO A 6 -15.07 21.24 12.15
C PRO A 6 -14.33 20.71 13.39
N LYS A 7 -13.88 21.64 14.24
CA LYS A 7 -13.04 21.33 15.41
C LYS A 7 -13.72 20.38 16.41
N ASP A 8 -15.01 20.46 16.55
CA ASP A 8 -15.84 19.59 17.40
C ASP A 8 -15.81 18.12 16.94
N LYS A 9 -15.63 17.88 15.64
CA LYS A 9 -15.55 16.52 15.08
C LYS A 9 -14.19 15.85 15.19
N ILE A 10 -13.12 16.62 15.44
CA ILE A 10 -11.74 16.12 15.42
C ILE A 10 -10.99 16.29 16.73
N LYS A 11 -11.50 17.17 17.62
CA LYS A 11 -10.84 17.46 18.90
C LYS A 11 -10.79 16.23 19.78
N PHE A 12 -9.58 15.81 20.14
CA PHE A 12 -9.31 14.60 20.94
C PHE A 12 -9.76 13.29 20.32
N GLU A 13 -10.00 13.28 19.00
CA GLU A 13 -10.38 12.09 18.26
C GLU A 13 -9.17 11.43 17.59
N ILE A 14 -9.17 10.09 17.57
CA ILE A 14 -8.17 9.29 16.87
C ILE A 14 -8.84 8.66 15.65
N PHE A 15 -8.22 8.80 14.50
CA PHE A 15 -8.67 8.21 13.25
C PHE A 15 -7.60 7.28 12.67
N ASN A 16 -8.01 6.08 12.29
CA ASN A 16 -7.23 5.27 11.36
C ASN A 16 -7.42 5.84 9.95
N ALA A 17 -6.33 6.18 9.27
CA ALA A 17 -6.39 6.67 7.89
C ALA A 17 -6.28 5.52 6.90
N GLY A 18 -7.29 5.35 6.05
CA GLY A 18 -7.32 4.30 5.03
C GLY A 18 -8.74 4.06 4.51
N ASP A 19 -8.89 2.98 3.75
CA ASP A 19 -10.17 2.56 3.19
C ASP A 19 -10.35 1.05 3.35
N ASN A 20 -11.54 0.63 3.76
CA ASN A 20 -11.86 -0.79 3.93
C ASN A 20 -11.74 -1.57 2.61
N ALA A 21 -11.98 -0.92 1.47
CA ALA A 21 -11.84 -1.53 0.15
C ALA A 21 -10.37 -1.77 -0.25
N ASN A 22 -9.43 -1.05 0.36
CA ASN A 22 -7.99 -1.15 0.08
C ASN A 22 -7.25 -2.09 1.05
N GLN A 23 -7.94 -3.01 1.68
CA GLN A 23 -7.32 -4.05 2.49
C GLN A 23 -7.17 -5.34 1.67
N ALA A 24 -5.96 -5.88 1.64
CA ALA A 24 -5.67 -7.11 0.95
C ALA A 24 -4.63 -7.95 1.69
N THR A 25 -4.76 -9.25 1.60
CA THR A 25 -3.71 -10.18 2.02
C THR A 25 -2.55 -10.15 1.04
N LYS A 26 -1.36 -10.58 1.47
CA LYS A 26 -0.19 -10.75 0.59
C LYS A 26 -0.52 -11.61 -0.64
N LYS A 27 -1.30 -12.68 -0.46
CA LYS A 27 -1.75 -13.55 -1.54
C LYS A 27 -2.60 -12.78 -2.57
N GLN A 28 -3.59 -12.03 -2.11
CA GLN A 28 -4.44 -11.22 -2.99
C GLN A 28 -3.66 -10.14 -3.77
N ILE A 29 -2.63 -9.54 -3.14
CA ILE A 29 -1.74 -8.60 -3.84
C ILE A 29 -0.96 -9.32 -4.94
N VAL A 30 -0.40 -10.49 -4.65
CA VAL A 30 0.32 -11.30 -5.65
C VAL A 30 -0.59 -11.69 -6.80
N GLU A 31 -1.81 -12.16 -6.52
CA GLU A 31 -2.81 -12.50 -7.54
C GLU A 31 -3.13 -11.30 -8.44
N LYS A 32 -3.30 -10.12 -7.86
CA LYS A 32 -3.50 -8.87 -8.63
C LYS A 32 -2.31 -8.56 -9.53
N ILE A 33 -1.07 -8.71 -9.05
CA ILE A 33 0.14 -8.51 -9.85
C ILE A 33 0.21 -9.52 -10.99
N GLN A 34 -0.12 -10.78 -10.75
CA GLN A 34 -0.12 -11.83 -11.78
C GLN A 34 -1.13 -11.58 -12.90
N ASN A 35 -2.24 -10.88 -12.63
CA ASN A 35 -3.18 -10.47 -13.68
C ASN A 35 -2.55 -9.53 -14.72
N TYR A 36 -1.58 -8.71 -14.31
CA TYR A 36 -0.83 -7.81 -15.21
C TYR A 36 0.41 -8.48 -15.79
N LEU A 37 1.02 -9.37 -15.02
CA LEU A 37 2.29 -10.03 -15.36
C LEU A 37 2.13 -11.56 -15.26
N PRO A 38 1.36 -12.19 -16.16
CA PRO A 38 0.99 -13.62 -16.04
C PRO A 38 2.18 -14.59 -16.14
N LYS A 39 3.31 -14.13 -16.64
CA LYS A 39 4.52 -14.96 -16.80
C LYS A 39 5.50 -14.85 -15.62
N ILE A 40 5.18 -14.08 -14.57
CA ILE A 40 6.09 -13.99 -13.41
C ILE A 40 6.11 -15.31 -12.63
N ASN A 41 7.30 -15.69 -12.18
CA ASN A 41 7.46 -16.82 -11.28
C ASN A 41 7.37 -16.34 -9.83
N VAL A 42 6.36 -16.82 -9.09
CA VAL A 42 6.15 -16.47 -7.69
C VAL A 42 6.69 -17.58 -6.80
N GLN A 43 7.62 -17.24 -5.92
CA GLN A 43 8.16 -18.15 -4.92
C GLN A 43 7.69 -17.74 -3.53
N TYR A 44 7.12 -18.67 -2.79
CA TYR A 44 6.71 -18.47 -1.41
C TYR A 44 7.76 -19.02 -0.46
N SER A 45 8.38 -18.17 0.34
CA SER A 45 9.29 -18.60 1.40
C SER A 45 8.51 -19.10 2.60
N LYS A 46 8.92 -20.25 3.16
CA LYS A 46 8.37 -20.78 4.42
C LYS A 46 8.87 -20.03 5.67
N ASN A 47 9.92 -19.24 5.53
CA ASN A 47 10.59 -18.55 6.62
C ASN A 47 10.19 -17.08 6.76
N GLY A 48 8.92 -16.76 6.54
CA GLY A 48 8.39 -15.41 6.78
C GLY A 48 8.51 -15.05 8.26
N SER A 49 9.31 -14.04 8.58
CA SER A 49 9.62 -13.65 9.96
C SER A 49 8.52 -12.83 10.65
N ASP A 50 7.49 -12.40 9.94
CA ASP A 50 6.41 -11.58 10.52
C ASP A 50 5.10 -12.36 10.61
N PRO A 51 4.79 -12.92 11.81
CA PRO A 51 3.55 -13.66 12.02
C PRO A 51 2.32 -12.76 12.19
N ARG A 52 2.50 -11.44 12.19
CA ARG A 52 1.40 -10.51 12.45
C ARG A 52 0.39 -10.55 11.32
N ASN A 53 -0.87 -10.75 11.72
CA ASN A 53 -2.02 -10.66 10.83
C ASN A 53 -3.03 -9.72 11.48
N TYR A 54 -3.34 -8.61 10.83
CA TYR A 54 -4.29 -7.63 11.33
C TYR A 54 -5.16 -7.09 10.20
N LYS A 55 -6.35 -6.69 10.60
CA LYS A 55 -7.29 -5.97 9.75
C LYS A 55 -7.69 -4.69 10.46
N VAL A 56 -7.64 -3.58 9.77
CA VAL A 56 -7.99 -2.27 10.33
C VAL A 56 -9.39 -1.88 9.91
N ASN A 57 -10.17 -1.28 10.82
CA ASN A 57 -11.45 -0.70 10.50
C ASN A 57 -11.28 0.80 10.23
N PHE A 58 -11.79 1.27 9.08
CA PHE A 58 -11.74 2.65 8.63
C PHE A 58 -13.11 3.33 8.61
N ASP A 59 -14.15 2.74 9.20
CA ASP A 59 -15.51 3.28 9.19
C ASP A 59 -15.59 4.65 9.88
N LYS A 60 -14.82 4.85 10.94
CA LYS A 60 -14.81 6.12 11.68
C LYS A 60 -14.38 7.28 10.79
N VAL A 61 -13.28 7.17 10.07
CA VAL A 61 -12.78 8.25 9.21
C VAL A 61 -13.73 8.49 8.04
N LYS A 62 -14.33 7.43 7.50
CA LYS A 62 -15.35 7.52 6.45
C LYS A 62 -16.60 8.25 6.94
N ASN A 63 -17.16 7.82 8.07
CA ASN A 63 -18.45 8.33 8.56
C ASN A 63 -18.35 9.75 9.14
N VAL A 64 -17.26 10.07 9.83
CA VAL A 64 -17.09 11.38 10.48
C VAL A 64 -16.55 12.44 9.51
N LEU A 65 -15.58 12.07 8.67
CA LEU A 65 -14.86 13.00 7.80
C LEU A 65 -15.22 12.85 6.31
N ASN A 66 -16.13 11.95 5.96
CA ASN A 66 -16.46 11.60 4.59
C ASN A 66 -15.20 11.35 3.76
N PHE A 67 -14.29 10.57 4.35
CA PHE A 67 -13.03 10.22 3.70
C PHE A 67 -13.18 8.89 2.95
N SER A 68 -12.72 8.87 1.72
CA SER A 68 -12.49 7.66 0.93
C SER A 68 -11.16 7.78 0.18
N SER A 69 -10.54 6.66 -0.10
CA SER A 69 -9.32 6.63 -0.92
C SER A 69 -9.65 6.97 -2.37
N SER A 70 -8.85 7.84 -2.98
CA SER A 70 -8.93 8.14 -4.42
C SER A 70 -8.21 7.11 -5.28
N TYR A 71 -7.34 6.30 -4.67
CA TYR A 71 -6.54 5.28 -5.34
C TYR A 71 -6.78 3.92 -4.68
N SER A 72 -6.93 2.90 -5.51
CA SER A 72 -7.00 1.51 -5.09
C SER A 72 -5.62 0.86 -5.07
N ILE A 73 -5.51 -0.32 -4.45
CA ILE A 73 -4.31 -1.17 -4.56
C ILE A 73 -4.01 -1.49 -6.03
N GLN A 74 -5.04 -1.63 -6.86
CA GLN A 74 -4.88 -1.93 -8.27
C GLN A 74 -4.24 -0.77 -9.02
N ASP A 75 -4.71 0.46 -8.79
CA ASP A 75 -4.11 1.67 -9.40
C ASP A 75 -2.62 1.79 -9.03
N GLY A 76 -2.27 1.51 -7.77
CA GLY A 76 -0.87 1.51 -7.34
C GLY A 76 -0.02 0.42 -8.00
N ILE A 77 -0.58 -0.77 -8.24
CA ILE A 77 0.09 -1.84 -8.97
C ILE A 77 0.32 -1.43 -10.44
N GLU A 78 -0.68 -0.87 -11.10
CA GLU A 78 -0.58 -0.40 -12.48
C GLU A 78 0.49 0.69 -12.63
N GLU A 79 0.50 1.66 -11.73
CA GLU A 79 1.48 2.75 -11.72
C GLU A 79 2.91 2.22 -11.58
N ILE A 80 3.14 1.29 -10.65
CA ILE A 80 4.46 0.68 -10.45
C ILE A 80 4.87 -0.13 -11.68
N ILE A 81 3.97 -0.92 -12.27
CA ILE A 81 4.27 -1.72 -13.46
C ILE A 81 4.63 -0.81 -14.63
N LYS A 82 3.86 0.25 -14.85
CA LYS A 82 4.14 1.23 -15.89
C LYS A 82 5.52 1.87 -15.68
N TYR A 83 5.81 2.33 -14.48
CA TYR A 83 7.11 2.90 -14.13
C TYR A 83 8.27 1.94 -14.43
N LEU A 84 8.11 0.65 -14.05
CA LEU A 84 9.13 -0.37 -14.31
C LEU A 84 9.29 -0.71 -15.79
N GLN A 85 8.28 -0.51 -16.62
CA GLN A 85 8.35 -0.71 -18.07
C GLN A 85 9.02 0.49 -18.79
N ASP A 86 8.80 1.69 -18.29
CA ASP A 86 9.32 2.94 -18.88
C ASP A 86 10.79 3.19 -18.47
N GLU A 87 11.22 2.69 -17.32
CA GLU A 87 12.55 2.90 -16.77
C GLU A 87 13.52 1.74 -17.10
N ASN A 88 14.81 2.04 -17.12
CA ASN A 88 15.84 1.03 -17.28
C ASN A 88 15.94 0.15 -16.02
N LEU A 89 15.36 -1.04 -16.06
CA LEU A 89 15.34 -2.01 -14.96
C LEU A 89 16.74 -2.33 -14.41
N GLU A 90 17.79 -2.30 -15.23
CA GLU A 90 19.18 -2.48 -14.81
C GLU A 90 19.64 -1.36 -13.86
N THR A 91 19.27 -0.13 -14.15
CA THR A 91 19.57 1.02 -13.30
C THR A 91 18.85 0.92 -11.96
N ILE A 92 17.58 0.52 -11.99
CA ILE A 92 16.77 0.31 -10.76
C ILE A 92 17.41 -0.80 -9.92
N ARG A 93 17.76 -1.94 -10.50
CA ARG A 93 18.37 -3.07 -9.78
C ARG A 93 19.71 -2.73 -9.12
N LYS A 94 20.51 -1.90 -9.76
CA LYS A 94 21.84 -1.49 -9.25
C LYS A 94 21.74 -0.45 -8.13
N ASN A 95 20.66 0.30 -8.08
CA ASN A 95 20.49 1.37 -7.12
C ASN A 95 19.47 1.00 -6.03
N ARG A 96 19.98 0.62 -4.86
CA ARG A 96 19.18 0.22 -3.72
C ARG A 96 18.25 1.32 -3.17
N ASN A 97 18.47 2.58 -3.56
CA ASN A 97 17.59 3.69 -3.19
C ASN A 97 16.21 3.63 -3.86
N TYR A 98 16.04 2.86 -4.94
CA TYR A 98 14.75 2.66 -5.59
C TYR A 98 13.89 1.58 -4.91
N TYR A 99 14.48 0.69 -4.12
CA TYR A 99 13.77 -0.38 -3.44
C TYR A 99 14.47 -0.78 -2.15
N GLY A 100 13.70 -1.32 -1.20
CA GLY A 100 14.19 -1.76 0.09
C GLY A 100 14.17 -0.67 1.16
N ASN A 101 14.64 -0.99 2.35
CA ASN A 101 14.67 -0.08 3.48
C ASN A 101 15.91 0.83 3.41
N TYR A 102 15.72 2.11 3.71
CA TYR A 102 16.84 3.02 3.88
C TYR A 102 17.64 2.67 5.14
N PHE A 103 18.96 2.61 4.99
CA PHE A 103 19.84 2.56 6.14
C PHE A 103 20.17 3.99 6.56
N LEU A 104 19.75 4.39 7.75
CA LEU A 104 20.22 5.61 8.36
C LEU A 104 21.71 5.44 8.67
N LYS A 105 22.57 6.21 8.01
CA LYS A 105 23.96 6.31 8.42
C LYS A 105 23.97 6.98 9.78
N LYS A 106 24.52 6.32 10.81
CA LYS A 106 24.81 6.93 12.11
C LYS A 106 25.91 7.95 11.97
#